data_fde23fbd715775112b9bb1abd7db959a
#
_entry.id   fde23fbd715775112b9bb1abd7db959a
#
_cell.length_a   1.000
_cell.length_b   1.000
_cell.length_c   1.000
_cell.angle_alpha   90.00
_cell.angle_beta   90.00
_cell.angle_gamma   90.00
#
_symmetry.space_group_name_H-M   'P 1'
#
loop_
_entity.id
_entity.type
_entity.pdbx_description
1 polymer ?
#
loop_
_entity_poly.entity_id
_entity_poly.type
_entity_poly.pdbx_seq_one_letter_code
_entity_poly.pdbx_strand_id
1 'polypeptide(L)'
;MVQSRRSSWPRRAPTTRWGCHLAASEVVSAARGKYLRASVATFSSHTRTVSAQQTEAPGLDEETVTRLRADTPGLEGFVERTTEAVAHFNNAGSSLPPKCVLDAQLEYLEREAIAGGYETVEERSEDLVRPYNAIADLLNCEPSEIAIGQSATSMWQAAFGCFEFDEGDRILTARAEYASNAIAYLQTCERTGAVVEFVPCDERGQLDAAELERMIVDDTKGPVKLVSVTHVPTSGGLVNPAAAIGAVTQKHGIPYLLDACQSVGQMPVDVEEIGCDLLVGTGRKYLRGPRGVGTYILFLVWAIGLTTCFVSTLTGFLYASDAFVEKTDAQPVMLDLHGARWDSMGTYTPALGATRFEQYEVSFAAKVGLGIAAEYALDVGVEKSWERIQWLAECARKRLETIDGVTVWDVGEERCGIISFSVDGVDAGDVRKWLGEHGCNVWTSNVRRNTRAEWEGREESEDMPEEVIRASVHYFNAEWEVDKLCAAVEGLWIASLKADTGEIV
;
A
#
# COMPACT_ATOMS: atom_id res chain seq x y z
N MET A 1 -42.60 -27.81 -40.40
CA MET A 1 -42.80 -28.53 -39.12
C MET A 1 -41.48 -28.54 -38.39
N VAL A 2 -41.30 -27.65 -37.42
CA VAL A 2 -40.14 -27.62 -36.54
C VAL A 2 -40.70 -27.58 -35.13
N GLN A 3 -40.50 -28.69 -34.41
CA GLN A 3 -40.95 -28.84 -33.02
C GLN A 3 -40.02 -28.07 -32.07
N SER A 4 -40.61 -27.15 -31.30
CA SER A 4 -40.00 -26.45 -30.19
C SER A 4 -39.85 -27.40 -29.00
N ARG A 5 -38.60 -27.66 -28.59
CA ARG A 5 -38.30 -28.26 -27.26
C ARG A 5 -38.25 -27.15 -26.23
N ARG A 6 -39.23 -27.06 -25.35
CA ARG A 6 -39.16 -26.29 -24.11
C ARG A 6 -38.40 -27.11 -23.08
N SER A 7 -37.27 -26.58 -22.59
CA SER A 7 -36.58 -27.09 -21.42
C SER A 7 -37.24 -26.56 -20.15
N SER A 8 -37.78 -27.46 -19.34
CA SER A 8 -38.35 -27.15 -18.02
C SER A 8 -37.27 -27.05 -16.98
N TRP A 9 -37.17 -25.89 -16.34
CA TRP A 9 -36.35 -25.71 -15.14
C TRP A 9 -37.14 -26.18 -13.91
N PRO A 10 -36.52 -26.90 -12.94
CA PRO A 10 -37.21 -27.30 -11.73
C PRO A 10 -37.44 -26.10 -10.81
N ARG A 11 -38.67 -25.93 -10.32
CA ARG A 11 -39.06 -24.95 -9.29
C ARG A 11 -38.38 -25.31 -7.97
N ARG A 12 -37.64 -24.38 -7.38
CA ARG A 12 -37.11 -24.49 -6.01
C ARG A 12 -38.26 -24.38 -5.01
N ALA A 13 -38.22 -25.21 -3.98
CA ALA A 13 -39.09 -25.20 -2.82
C ALA A 13 -38.84 -23.94 -1.96
N PRO A 14 -39.82 -23.50 -1.14
CA PRO A 14 -39.74 -22.26 -0.38
C PRO A 14 -38.71 -22.37 0.74
N THR A 15 -37.83 -21.37 0.81
CA THR A 15 -36.81 -21.22 1.85
C THR A 15 -37.45 -20.87 3.19
N THR A 16 -37.19 -21.70 4.19
CA THR A 16 -37.48 -21.46 5.60
C THR A 16 -36.76 -20.19 6.09
N ARG A 17 -37.53 -19.35 6.78
CA ARG A 17 -37.06 -18.18 7.54
C ARG A 17 -35.97 -18.60 8.51
N TRP A 18 -34.77 -17.99 8.37
CA TRP A 18 -33.78 -17.99 9.42
C TRP A 18 -34.15 -16.94 10.46
N GLY A 19 -34.61 -17.40 11.60
CA GLY A 19 -34.70 -16.59 12.80
C GLY A 19 -33.34 -16.54 13.45
N CYS A 20 -32.72 -15.35 13.52
CA CYS A 20 -31.59 -15.09 14.41
C CYS A 20 -32.09 -15.11 15.85
N HIS A 21 -31.90 -16.22 16.56
CA HIS A 21 -31.88 -16.23 18.01
C HIS A 21 -30.44 -15.98 18.47
N LEU A 22 -30.22 -14.82 19.04
CA LEU A 22 -29.07 -14.49 19.89
C LEU A 22 -29.10 -15.42 21.10
N ALA A 23 -28.17 -16.37 21.15
CA ALA A 23 -27.72 -17.01 22.36
C ALA A 23 -26.24 -16.61 22.54
N ALA A 24 -26.03 -15.44 23.13
CA ALA A 24 -24.79 -15.09 23.75
C ALA A 24 -24.86 -15.59 25.19
N SER A 25 -24.02 -16.55 25.53
CA SER A 25 -23.42 -16.78 26.83
C SER A 25 -23.00 -18.25 26.98
N GLU A 26 -21.83 -18.45 27.56
CA GLU A 26 -21.27 -19.73 28.00
C GLU A 26 -20.44 -20.54 26.97
N VAL A 27 -19.35 -19.99 26.46
CA VAL A 27 -18.05 -20.69 26.25
C VAL A 27 -16.92 -19.65 26.12
N VAL A 28 -16.76 -18.75 27.08
CA VAL A 28 -15.51 -17.97 27.27
C VAL A 28 -15.32 -17.77 28.77
N SER A 29 -15.02 -18.85 29.46
CA SER A 29 -14.66 -18.77 30.87
C SER A 29 -13.64 -19.85 31.22
N ALA A 30 -12.45 -19.78 30.63
CA ALA A 30 -11.29 -20.51 31.13
C ALA A 30 -9.92 -19.89 30.78
N ALA A 31 -9.87 -18.74 30.12
CA ALA A 31 -8.61 -18.02 29.84
C ALA A 31 -8.66 -16.54 30.26
N ARG A 32 -9.56 -16.17 31.17
CA ARG A 32 -9.59 -14.84 31.78
C ARG A 32 -9.12 -14.92 33.22
N GLY A 33 -7.83 -14.73 33.44
CA GLY A 33 -7.41 -14.63 34.83
C GLY A 33 -5.94 -14.59 35.11
N LYS A 34 -5.13 -13.86 34.34
CA LYS A 34 -3.78 -13.53 34.86
C LYS A 34 -3.21 -12.16 34.41
N TYR A 35 -3.84 -11.42 33.52
CA TYR A 35 -3.28 -10.13 33.08
C TYR A 35 -4.29 -8.98 33.19
N LEU A 36 -4.73 -8.65 34.40
CA LEU A 36 -5.50 -7.42 34.59
C LEU A 36 -5.37 -6.97 36.06
N ARG A 37 -4.39 -6.12 36.30
CA ARG A 37 -4.31 -4.97 37.22
C ARG A 37 -2.85 -4.68 37.54
N ALA A 38 -2.15 -4.04 36.61
CA ALA A 38 -1.01 -3.22 36.99
C ALA A 38 -1.48 -1.77 36.98
N SER A 39 -1.49 -1.17 38.13
CA SER A 39 -1.75 0.23 38.42
C SER A 39 -0.79 1.09 37.62
N VAL A 40 -1.33 2.21 37.07
CA VAL A 40 -0.55 3.33 36.53
C VAL A 40 0.39 3.83 37.62
N ALA A 41 1.59 3.30 37.67
CA ALA A 41 2.68 3.87 38.43
C ALA A 41 3.33 4.94 37.53
N THR A 42 3.29 6.16 37.98
CA THR A 42 4.04 7.30 37.47
C THR A 42 5.50 6.91 37.27
N PHE A 43 5.89 6.74 36.00
CA PHE A 43 7.28 6.53 35.63
C PHE A 43 8.07 7.82 35.87
N SER A 44 8.86 7.79 36.94
CA SER A 44 9.89 8.80 37.20
C SER A 44 10.99 8.62 36.14
N SER A 45 11.15 9.63 35.32
CA SER A 45 12.15 9.73 34.26
C SER A 45 13.58 9.54 34.79
N HIS A 46 14.15 8.38 34.59
CA HIS A 46 15.60 8.21 34.51
C HIS A 46 16.00 7.98 33.04
N THR A 47 15.78 9.01 32.24
CA THR A 47 16.37 9.09 30.91
C THR A 47 17.88 9.29 31.07
N ARG A 48 18.66 8.26 30.80
CA ARG A 48 20.04 8.47 30.35
C ARG A 48 20.00 9.24 29.04
N THR A 49 20.16 10.54 29.13
CA THR A 49 20.41 11.42 27.99
C THR A 49 21.73 10.98 27.36
N VAL A 50 21.65 10.14 26.33
CA VAL A 50 22.71 10.06 25.33
C VAL A 50 22.59 11.35 24.55
N SER A 51 23.50 12.29 24.75
CA SER A 51 23.61 13.51 23.96
C SER A 51 24.05 13.12 22.54
N ALA A 52 23.09 12.73 21.70
CA ALA A 52 23.28 12.83 20.27
C ALA A 52 23.34 14.33 19.95
N GLN A 53 24.40 14.77 19.30
CA GLN A 53 24.41 16.08 18.66
C GLN A 53 23.14 16.14 17.80
N GLN A 54 22.23 17.05 18.14
CA GLN A 54 21.05 17.35 17.34
C GLN A 54 21.53 17.93 16.01
N THR A 55 21.72 17.08 15.02
CA THR A 55 21.72 17.51 13.63
C THR A 55 20.27 17.81 13.29
N GLU A 56 19.98 19.02 12.85
CA GLU A 56 18.64 19.37 12.34
C GLU A 56 18.14 18.29 11.38
N ALA A 57 16.87 17.91 11.49
CA ALA A 57 16.29 16.88 10.64
C ALA A 57 16.36 17.36 9.17
N PRO A 58 16.84 16.53 8.24
CA PRO A 58 16.95 16.91 6.84
C PRO A 58 15.54 17.04 6.19
N GLY A 59 15.48 17.76 5.09
CA GLY A 59 14.33 17.87 4.21
C GLY A 59 13.30 18.91 4.65
N LEU A 60 12.56 18.66 5.72
CA LEU A 60 11.50 19.56 6.20
C LEU A 60 11.85 20.14 7.57
N ASP A 61 11.75 21.47 7.71
CA ASP A 61 11.97 22.14 8.99
C ASP A 61 10.81 21.90 9.98
N GLU A 62 11.06 22.21 11.26
CA GLU A 62 10.12 21.95 12.36
C GLU A 62 8.81 22.76 12.22
N GLU A 63 8.86 23.98 11.67
CA GLU A 63 7.69 24.80 11.42
C GLU A 63 6.79 24.16 10.35
N THR A 64 7.38 23.70 9.26
CA THR A 64 6.69 22.97 8.20
C THR A 64 6.06 21.69 8.74
N VAL A 65 6.80 20.88 9.50
CA VAL A 65 6.27 19.63 10.11
C VAL A 65 5.10 19.94 11.04
N THR A 66 5.20 20.99 11.86
CA THR A 66 4.12 21.40 12.75
C THR A 66 2.86 21.78 11.97
N ARG A 67 3.00 22.52 10.88
CA ARG A 67 1.89 22.86 9.97
C ARG A 67 1.27 21.61 9.34
N LEU A 68 2.09 20.71 8.79
CA LEU A 68 1.62 19.47 8.16
C LEU A 68 0.89 18.53 9.15
N ARG A 69 1.30 18.56 10.42
CA ARG A 69 0.61 17.83 11.49
C ARG A 69 -0.74 18.47 11.81
N ALA A 70 -0.82 19.79 11.88
CA ALA A 70 -2.08 20.53 12.08
C ALA A 70 -3.06 20.32 10.91
N ASP A 71 -2.54 20.15 9.69
CA ASP A 71 -3.33 19.81 8.49
C ASP A 71 -3.84 18.34 8.50
N THR A 72 -3.47 17.53 9.50
CA THR A 72 -3.78 16.10 9.56
C THR A 72 -4.72 15.78 10.71
N PRO A 73 -6.05 15.73 10.51
CA PRO A 73 -7.05 15.60 11.58
C PRO A 73 -6.85 14.36 12.45
N GLY A 74 -6.34 13.27 11.90
CA GLY A 74 -6.10 12.03 12.63
C GLY A 74 -4.99 12.11 13.69
N LEU A 75 -4.16 13.17 13.68
CA LEU A 75 -3.11 13.40 14.68
C LEU A 75 -3.58 14.26 15.86
N GLU A 76 -4.71 14.98 15.73
CA GLU A 76 -5.26 15.83 16.80
C GLU A 76 -6.02 15.05 17.89
N GLY A 77 -6.07 13.73 17.79
CA GLY A 77 -6.50 12.85 18.87
C GLY A 77 -7.99 12.80 19.12
N PHE A 78 -8.73 12.00 18.34
CA PHE A 78 -10.02 11.46 18.74
C PHE A 78 -9.89 9.94 18.94
N VAL A 79 -9.18 9.53 19.99
CA VAL A 79 -9.31 8.16 20.46
C VAL A 79 -9.93 8.21 21.84
N GLU A 80 -11.22 7.91 21.93
CA GLU A 80 -11.99 7.78 23.19
C GLU A 80 -11.37 6.78 24.18
N ARG A 81 -10.29 6.09 23.81
CA ARG A 81 -9.65 5.03 24.58
C ARG A 81 -8.35 5.44 25.26
N THR A 82 -7.70 6.51 24.82
CA THR A 82 -6.48 7.02 25.44
C THR A 82 -6.55 8.54 25.53
N THR A 83 -6.12 9.11 26.65
CA THR A 83 -5.98 10.56 26.84
C THR A 83 -4.74 11.12 26.14
N GLU A 84 -3.98 10.29 25.44
CA GLU A 84 -2.74 10.63 24.78
C GLU A 84 -2.89 10.59 23.25
N ALA A 85 -2.15 11.47 22.55
CA ALA A 85 -2.06 11.47 21.09
C ALA A 85 -1.53 10.13 20.57
N VAL A 86 -2.17 9.60 19.51
CA VAL A 86 -1.77 8.35 18.88
C VAL A 86 -0.64 8.62 17.89
N ALA A 87 0.48 7.90 18.03
CA ALA A 87 1.55 7.88 17.04
C ALA A 87 1.19 6.88 15.93
N HIS A 88 1.01 7.37 14.69
CA HIS A 88 0.59 6.55 13.57
C HIS A 88 1.78 6.03 12.76
N PHE A 89 2.10 4.76 12.93
CA PHE A 89 3.16 4.05 12.21
C PHE A 89 2.63 2.95 11.29
N ASN A 90 1.44 3.15 10.70
CA ASN A 90 0.89 2.22 9.72
C ASN A 90 0.63 2.88 8.36
N ASN A 91 1.53 3.77 7.94
CA ASN A 91 1.42 4.52 6.67
C ASN A 91 1.52 3.60 5.44
N ALA A 92 2.35 2.56 5.50
CA ALA A 92 2.44 1.51 4.47
C ALA A 92 1.12 0.71 4.32
N GLY A 93 0.29 0.67 5.34
CA GLY A 93 -1.05 0.10 5.29
C GLY A 93 -2.08 1.11 4.79
N SER A 94 -2.24 2.21 5.49
CA SER A 94 -3.09 3.34 5.12
C SER A 94 -2.63 4.57 5.90
N SER A 95 -2.19 5.60 5.20
CA SER A 95 -1.79 6.85 5.84
C SER A 95 -3.00 7.70 6.25
N LEU A 96 -2.77 8.67 7.11
CA LEU A 96 -3.77 9.63 7.53
C LEU A 96 -3.88 10.74 6.47
N PRO A 97 -5.07 10.99 5.89
CA PRO A 97 -5.25 12.01 4.87
C PRO A 97 -5.14 13.42 5.45
N PRO A 98 -4.65 14.39 4.68
CA PRO A 98 -4.76 15.81 5.01
C PRO A 98 -6.22 16.24 5.01
N LYS A 99 -6.53 17.31 5.76
CA LYS A 99 -7.88 17.86 5.86
C LYS A 99 -8.44 18.27 4.49
N CYS A 100 -7.64 18.87 3.63
CA CYS A 100 -8.07 19.28 2.28
C CYS A 100 -8.55 18.10 1.42
N VAL A 101 -7.91 16.93 1.54
CA VAL A 101 -8.33 15.71 0.84
C VAL A 101 -9.68 15.21 1.34
N LEU A 102 -9.89 15.25 2.65
CA LEU A 102 -11.17 14.86 3.25
C LEU A 102 -12.30 15.84 2.87
N ASP A 103 -12.04 17.14 3.01
CA ASP A 103 -13.02 18.17 2.72
C ASP A 103 -13.47 18.14 1.26
N ALA A 104 -12.54 17.98 0.30
CA ALA A 104 -12.85 17.90 -1.12
C ALA A 104 -13.78 16.72 -1.46
N GLN A 105 -13.56 15.56 -0.81
CA GLN A 105 -14.44 14.39 -1.00
C GLN A 105 -15.83 14.64 -0.43
N LEU A 106 -15.93 15.21 0.78
CA LEU A 106 -17.21 15.48 1.42
C LEU A 106 -18.03 16.50 0.63
N GLU A 107 -17.38 17.59 0.18
CA GLU A 107 -18.01 18.61 -0.66
C GLU A 107 -18.55 18.04 -1.96
N TYR A 108 -17.78 17.17 -2.63
CA TYR A 108 -18.24 16.52 -3.86
C TYR A 108 -19.46 15.63 -3.62
N LEU A 109 -19.43 14.79 -2.57
CA LEU A 109 -20.52 13.91 -2.20
C LEU A 109 -21.79 14.68 -1.81
N GLU A 110 -21.66 15.78 -1.06
CA GLU A 110 -22.78 16.66 -0.73
C GLU A 110 -23.40 17.27 -1.99
N ARG A 111 -22.55 17.71 -2.93
CA ARG A 111 -23.02 18.28 -4.19
C ARG A 111 -23.74 17.23 -5.04
N GLU A 112 -23.19 16.03 -5.15
CA GLU A 112 -23.78 14.90 -5.86
C GLU A 112 -25.16 14.51 -5.28
N ALA A 113 -25.27 14.51 -3.95
CA ALA A 113 -26.55 14.23 -3.28
C ALA A 113 -27.63 15.31 -3.51
N ILE A 114 -27.22 16.56 -3.77
CA ILE A 114 -28.15 17.71 -3.98
C ILE A 114 -28.48 17.89 -5.45
N ALA A 115 -27.51 17.80 -6.34
CA ALA A 115 -27.68 18.14 -7.77
C ALA A 115 -27.95 16.93 -8.65
N GLY A 116 -27.49 15.73 -8.23
CA GLY A 116 -27.46 14.52 -9.06
C GLY A 116 -26.05 14.21 -9.56
N GLY A 117 -25.78 12.93 -9.80
CA GLY A 117 -24.42 12.46 -10.14
C GLY A 117 -23.91 13.03 -11.45
N TYR A 118 -24.69 12.93 -12.52
CA TYR A 118 -24.27 13.42 -13.85
C TYR A 118 -24.17 14.95 -13.93
N GLU A 119 -25.09 15.64 -13.29
CA GLU A 119 -25.11 17.09 -13.22
C GLU A 119 -23.89 17.63 -12.47
N THR A 120 -23.47 16.93 -11.40
CA THR A 120 -22.25 17.28 -10.65
C THR A 120 -21.00 17.04 -11.46
N VAL A 121 -20.94 15.97 -12.26
CA VAL A 121 -19.83 15.70 -13.20
C VAL A 121 -19.67 16.82 -14.22
N GLU A 122 -20.77 17.32 -14.80
CA GLU A 122 -20.72 18.45 -15.73
C GLU A 122 -20.27 19.74 -15.04
N GLU A 123 -20.83 20.05 -13.86
CA GLU A 123 -20.52 21.24 -13.09
C GLU A 123 -19.05 21.28 -12.60
N ARG A 124 -18.53 20.10 -12.20
CA ARG A 124 -17.19 19.95 -11.58
C ARG A 124 -16.17 19.30 -12.54
N SER A 125 -16.39 19.42 -13.84
CA SER A 125 -15.54 18.75 -14.85
C SER A 125 -14.07 19.13 -14.75
N GLU A 126 -13.73 20.37 -14.37
CA GLU A 126 -12.35 20.81 -14.16
C GLU A 126 -11.69 20.07 -12.97
N ASP A 127 -12.43 19.79 -11.90
CA ASP A 127 -11.92 19.04 -10.76
C ASP A 127 -11.61 17.58 -11.12
N LEU A 128 -12.28 17.03 -12.12
CA LEU A 128 -12.08 15.66 -12.60
C LEU A 128 -10.88 15.51 -13.54
N VAL A 129 -10.36 16.61 -14.10
CA VAL A 129 -9.13 16.63 -14.90
C VAL A 129 -7.89 16.80 -14.02
N ARG A 130 -7.98 17.52 -12.92
CA ARG A 130 -6.87 17.80 -11.99
C ARG A 130 -6.10 16.54 -11.56
N PRO A 131 -6.73 15.40 -11.21
CA PRO A 131 -6.00 14.20 -10.80
C PRO A 131 -5.01 13.68 -11.83
N TYR A 132 -5.34 13.76 -13.11
CA TYR A 132 -4.45 13.33 -14.19
C TYR A 132 -3.21 14.23 -14.30
N ASN A 133 -3.41 15.54 -14.26
CA ASN A 133 -2.32 16.50 -14.30
C ASN A 133 -1.40 16.33 -13.08
N ALA A 134 -1.97 16.27 -11.88
CA ALA A 134 -1.17 16.18 -10.65
C ALA A 134 -0.40 14.85 -10.54
N ILE A 135 -0.97 13.73 -11.01
CA ILE A 135 -0.26 12.45 -11.03
C ILE A 135 0.81 12.45 -12.14
N ALA A 136 0.53 13.04 -13.30
CA ALA A 136 1.50 13.17 -14.38
C ALA A 136 2.70 14.02 -13.94
N ASP A 137 2.46 15.17 -13.28
CA ASP A 137 3.52 16.00 -12.70
C ASP A 137 4.34 15.22 -11.63
N LEU A 138 3.67 14.37 -10.84
CA LEU A 138 4.31 13.57 -9.78
C LEU A 138 5.20 12.46 -10.34
N LEU A 139 4.88 11.96 -11.53
CA LEU A 139 5.57 10.84 -12.20
C LEU A 139 6.48 11.29 -13.34
N ASN A 140 6.51 12.58 -13.70
CA ASN A 140 7.20 13.14 -14.86
C ASN A 140 6.73 12.50 -16.19
N CYS A 141 5.42 12.59 -16.50
CA CYS A 141 4.83 12.05 -17.71
C CYS A 141 3.69 12.93 -18.23
N GLU A 142 3.06 12.56 -19.35
CA GLU A 142 1.92 13.28 -19.88
C GLU A 142 0.60 12.83 -19.23
N PRO A 143 -0.38 13.73 -19.02
CA PRO A 143 -1.69 13.36 -18.45
C PRO A 143 -2.45 12.29 -19.27
N SER A 144 -2.20 12.16 -20.58
CA SER A 144 -2.77 11.12 -21.45
C SER A 144 -2.27 9.71 -21.14
N GLU A 145 -1.13 9.62 -20.42
CA GLU A 145 -0.52 8.36 -19.99
C GLU A 145 -1.03 7.88 -18.62
N ILE A 146 -1.95 8.63 -17.99
CA ILE A 146 -2.52 8.30 -16.68
C ILE A 146 -3.94 7.76 -16.84
N ALA A 147 -4.19 6.62 -16.19
CA ALA A 147 -5.52 6.05 -15.99
C ALA A 147 -5.84 5.96 -14.49
N ILE A 148 -7.07 6.25 -14.09
CA ILE A 148 -7.53 6.22 -12.71
C ILE A 148 -8.62 5.17 -12.54
N GLY A 149 -8.41 4.25 -11.60
CA GLY A 149 -9.35 3.14 -11.38
C GLY A 149 -9.70 2.92 -9.92
N GLN A 150 -10.52 1.91 -9.70
CA GLN A 150 -11.10 1.61 -8.39
C GLN A 150 -10.07 1.17 -7.33
N SER A 151 -8.94 0.60 -7.75
CA SER A 151 -7.85 0.21 -6.83
C SER A 151 -6.57 -0.06 -7.59
N ALA A 152 -5.42 0.00 -6.92
CA ALA A 152 -4.16 -0.44 -7.51
C ALA A 152 -4.23 -1.89 -7.99
N THR A 153 -4.91 -2.78 -7.28
CA THR A 153 -5.06 -4.18 -7.71
C THR A 153 -5.82 -4.28 -9.03
N SER A 154 -6.92 -3.54 -9.23
CA SER A 154 -7.65 -3.54 -10.50
C SER A 154 -6.83 -2.93 -11.64
N MET A 155 -6.08 -1.85 -11.37
CA MET A 155 -5.21 -1.23 -12.36
C MET A 155 -4.02 -2.14 -12.73
N TRP A 156 -3.44 -2.82 -11.73
CA TRP A 156 -2.38 -3.79 -11.97
C TRP A 156 -2.88 -4.99 -12.80
N GLN A 157 -4.07 -5.50 -12.48
CA GLN A 157 -4.69 -6.58 -13.26
C GLN A 157 -5.02 -6.15 -14.69
N ALA A 158 -5.44 -4.90 -14.90
CA ALA A 158 -5.67 -4.35 -16.22
C ALA A 158 -4.36 -4.25 -17.01
N ALA A 159 -3.29 -3.75 -16.38
CA ALA A 159 -1.96 -3.66 -16.97
C ALA A 159 -1.36 -5.04 -17.28
N PHE A 160 -1.36 -5.95 -16.30
CA PHE A 160 -0.85 -7.31 -16.48
C PHE A 160 -1.68 -8.11 -17.50
N GLY A 161 -2.98 -7.87 -17.51
CA GLY A 161 -3.92 -8.56 -18.39
C GLY A 161 -3.78 -8.21 -19.88
N CYS A 162 -3.02 -7.16 -20.24
CA CYS A 162 -2.77 -6.84 -21.66
C CYS A 162 -1.70 -7.75 -22.29
N PHE A 163 -1.01 -8.58 -21.51
CA PHE A 163 -0.01 -9.51 -22.01
C PHE A 163 -0.62 -10.89 -22.32
N GLU A 164 -0.35 -11.37 -23.52
CA GLU A 164 -0.67 -12.73 -23.95
C GLU A 164 0.54 -13.62 -23.72
N PHE A 165 0.35 -14.75 -23.07
CA PHE A 165 1.39 -15.73 -22.74
C PHE A 165 1.10 -17.06 -23.41
N ASP A 166 2.12 -17.65 -24.04
CA ASP A 166 2.14 -18.98 -24.57
C ASP A 166 2.92 -19.94 -23.65
N GLU A 167 2.82 -21.25 -23.92
CA GLU A 167 3.59 -22.28 -23.21
C GLU A 167 5.09 -22.02 -23.32
N GLY A 168 5.77 -21.92 -22.19
CA GLY A 168 7.20 -21.67 -22.09
C GLY A 168 7.61 -20.20 -22.11
N ASP A 169 6.69 -19.25 -22.30
CA ASP A 169 6.97 -17.82 -22.10
C ASP A 169 7.34 -17.55 -20.65
N ARG A 170 8.25 -16.61 -20.42
CA ARG A 170 8.80 -16.33 -19.10
C ARG A 170 8.38 -14.97 -18.58
N ILE A 171 7.99 -14.93 -17.29
CA ILE A 171 7.79 -13.73 -16.50
C ILE A 171 8.94 -13.67 -15.49
N LEU A 172 9.76 -12.61 -15.53
CA LEU A 172 10.81 -12.40 -14.54
C LEU A 172 10.32 -11.40 -13.48
N THR A 173 10.54 -11.76 -12.21
CA THR A 173 10.10 -10.92 -11.08
C THR A 173 11.11 -10.92 -9.95
N ALA A 174 10.98 -9.96 -9.02
CA ALA A 174 11.79 -9.93 -7.80
C ALA A 174 11.35 -11.02 -6.82
N ARG A 175 12.27 -11.43 -5.94
CA ARG A 175 11.91 -12.34 -4.85
C ARG A 175 10.94 -11.70 -3.87
N ALA A 176 11.13 -10.42 -3.55
CA ALA A 176 10.26 -9.64 -2.67
C ALA A 176 9.08 -9.04 -3.44
N GLU A 177 8.11 -9.88 -3.80
CA GLU A 177 6.97 -9.48 -4.62
C GLU A 177 5.68 -9.34 -3.78
N TYR A 178 4.77 -8.46 -4.24
CA TYR A 178 3.47 -8.34 -3.62
C TYR A 178 2.61 -9.58 -3.88
N ALA A 179 2.04 -10.14 -2.81
CA ALA A 179 1.37 -11.44 -2.87
C ALA A 179 0.24 -11.54 -3.93
N SER A 180 -0.52 -10.45 -4.19
CA SER A 180 -1.55 -10.46 -5.22
C SER A 180 -0.96 -10.56 -6.62
N ASN A 181 0.20 -9.95 -6.88
CA ASN A 181 0.91 -10.01 -8.14
C ASN A 181 1.45 -11.44 -8.36
N ALA A 182 2.10 -12.00 -7.34
CA ALA A 182 2.59 -13.38 -7.36
C ALA A 182 1.48 -14.40 -7.63
N ILE A 183 0.30 -14.25 -7.00
CA ILE A 183 -0.87 -15.10 -7.26
C ILE A 183 -1.32 -14.99 -8.72
N ALA A 184 -1.32 -13.78 -9.30
CA ALA A 184 -1.71 -13.57 -10.70
C ALA A 184 -0.72 -14.21 -11.67
N TYR A 185 0.60 -14.15 -11.39
CA TYR A 185 1.61 -14.87 -12.17
C TYR A 185 1.35 -16.37 -12.15
N LEU A 186 1.21 -16.95 -10.95
CA LEU A 186 0.96 -18.39 -10.78
C LEU A 186 -0.33 -18.83 -11.49
N GLN A 187 -1.40 -18.06 -11.36
CA GLN A 187 -2.66 -18.32 -12.05
C GLN A 187 -2.53 -18.27 -13.57
N THR A 188 -1.72 -17.37 -14.10
CA THR A 188 -1.43 -17.27 -15.53
C THR A 188 -0.59 -18.44 -16.00
N CYS A 189 0.47 -18.80 -15.27
CA CYS A 189 1.30 -19.97 -15.57
C CYS A 189 0.46 -21.28 -15.60
N GLU A 190 -0.45 -21.44 -14.66
CA GLU A 190 -1.35 -22.60 -14.61
C GLU A 190 -2.29 -22.68 -15.84
N ARG A 191 -2.73 -21.54 -16.37
CA ARG A 191 -3.64 -21.48 -17.51
C ARG A 191 -2.96 -21.61 -18.86
N THR A 192 -1.73 -21.09 -19.00
CA THR A 192 -1.07 -20.92 -20.31
C THR A 192 0.15 -21.82 -20.50
N GLY A 193 0.72 -22.35 -19.42
CA GLY A 193 2.01 -23.04 -19.48
C GLY A 193 3.22 -22.09 -19.46
N ALA A 194 3.02 -20.80 -19.28
CA ALA A 194 4.09 -19.86 -19.02
C ALA A 194 4.81 -20.17 -17.70
N VAL A 195 5.98 -19.59 -17.50
CA VAL A 195 6.82 -19.83 -16.32
C VAL A 195 7.15 -18.51 -15.64
N VAL A 196 6.94 -18.41 -14.32
CA VAL A 196 7.46 -17.32 -13.52
C VAL A 196 8.81 -17.71 -12.91
N GLU A 197 9.81 -16.85 -13.07
CA GLU A 197 11.16 -17.03 -12.51
C GLU A 197 11.53 -15.82 -11.64
N PHE A 198 12.11 -16.13 -10.48
CA PHE A 198 12.62 -15.09 -9.58
C PHE A 198 14.06 -14.75 -9.93
N VAL A 199 14.32 -13.47 -10.15
CA VAL A 199 15.68 -12.96 -10.34
C VAL A 199 16.42 -13.04 -9.00
N PRO A 200 17.67 -13.55 -8.96
CA PRO A 200 18.48 -13.54 -7.75
C PRO A 200 18.63 -12.14 -7.16
N CYS A 201 18.79 -12.07 -5.84
CA CYS A 201 19.15 -10.84 -5.17
C CYS A 201 20.68 -10.69 -5.10
N ASP A 202 21.14 -9.43 -5.01
CA ASP A 202 22.50 -9.10 -4.66
C ASP A 202 22.79 -9.38 -3.17
N GLU A 203 24.01 -9.11 -2.72
CA GLU A 203 24.43 -9.31 -1.32
C GLU A 203 23.65 -8.44 -0.31
N ARG A 204 22.92 -7.43 -0.79
CA ARG A 204 22.12 -6.50 0.01
C ARG A 204 20.62 -6.85 0.01
N GLY A 205 20.22 -7.89 -0.72
CA GLY A 205 18.84 -8.35 -0.82
C GLY A 205 17.99 -7.65 -1.90
N GLN A 206 18.60 -6.73 -2.69
CA GLN A 206 17.94 -6.08 -3.82
C GLN A 206 18.00 -6.98 -5.05
N LEU A 207 17.04 -6.82 -5.99
CA LEU A 207 17.10 -7.51 -7.28
C LEU A 207 18.42 -7.18 -7.98
N ASP A 208 19.18 -8.21 -8.37
CA ASP A 208 20.45 -8.04 -9.08
C ASP A 208 20.19 -7.81 -10.60
N ALA A 209 20.45 -6.58 -11.06
CA ALA A 209 20.25 -6.20 -12.45
C ALA A 209 21.18 -6.96 -13.42
N ALA A 210 22.36 -7.38 -13.00
CA ALA A 210 23.28 -8.18 -13.83
C ALA A 210 22.76 -9.61 -13.99
N GLU A 211 22.18 -10.21 -12.93
CA GLU A 211 21.53 -11.51 -13.02
C GLU A 211 20.23 -11.43 -13.84
N LEU A 212 19.47 -10.33 -13.73
CA LEU A 212 18.33 -10.07 -14.60
C LEU A 212 18.77 -10.09 -16.08
N GLU A 213 19.81 -9.37 -16.43
CA GLU A 213 20.33 -9.37 -17.80
C GLU A 213 20.78 -10.76 -18.24
N ARG A 214 21.49 -11.48 -17.38
CA ARG A 214 21.92 -12.86 -17.67
C ARG A 214 20.71 -13.78 -17.93
N MET A 215 19.63 -13.64 -17.16
CA MET A 215 18.41 -14.44 -17.33
C MET A 215 17.65 -14.07 -18.61
N ILE A 216 17.68 -12.82 -19.03
CA ILE A 216 17.05 -12.36 -20.28
C ILE A 216 17.76 -12.95 -21.50
N VAL A 217 19.11 -12.97 -21.51
CA VAL A 217 19.89 -13.45 -22.67
C VAL A 217 20.11 -14.96 -22.70
N ASP A 218 19.61 -15.69 -21.70
CA ASP A 218 19.68 -17.17 -21.67
C ASP A 218 18.74 -17.78 -22.72
N ASP A 219 19.32 -18.10 -23.88
CA ASP A 219 18.62 -18.66 -25.05
C ASP A 219 18.28 -20.17 -24.91
N THR A 220 18.69 -20.81 -23.81
CA THR A 220 18.35 -22.20 -23.51
C THR A 220 16.92 -22.34 -22.97
N LYS A 221 16.28 -21.23 -22.62
CA LYS A 221 14.92 -21.14 -22.09
C LYS A 221 13.99 -20.41 -23.08
N GLY A 222 12.71 -20.42 -22.77
CA GLY A 222 11.71 -19.67 -23.54
C GLY A 222 11.92 -18.16 -23.48
N PRO A 223 11.24 -17.39 -24.33
CA PRO A 223 11.40 -15.94 -24.38
C PRO A 223 10.88 -15.26 -23.13
N VAL A 224 11.56 -14.19 -22.67
CA VAL A 224 11.06 -13.33 -21.62
C VAL A 224 10.03 -12.38 -22.20
N LYS A 225 8.79 -12.48 -21.75
CA LYS A 225 7.65 -11.66 -22.22
C LYS A 225 7.43 -10.42 -21.37
N LEU A 226 7.81 -10.51 -20.09
CA LEU A 226 7.55 -9.46 -19.10
C LEU A 226 8.57 -9.50 -17.97
N VAL A 227 9.07 -8.35 -17.59
CA VAL A 227 9.68 -8.10 -16.28
C VAL A 227 8.66 -7.34 -15.44
N SER A 228 8.25 -7.90 -14.30
CA SER A 228 7.28 -7.24 -13.42
C SER A 228 7.81 -7.27 -11.98
N VAL A 229 7.98 -6.09 -11.37
CA VAL A 229 8.68 -5.94 -10.08
C VAL A 229 7.93 -4.98 -9.16
N THR A 230 7.86 -5.33 -7.89
CA THR A 230 7.47 -4.38 -6.84
C THR A 230 8.68 -3.51 -6.47
N HIS A 231 8.55 -2.18 -6.65
CA HIS A 231 9.61 -1.20 -6.38
C HIS A 231 10.02 -1.20 -4.90
N VAL A 232 9.03 -1.03 -4.03
CA VAL A 232 9.19 -1.08 -2.57
C VAL A 232 8.26 -2.15 -2.01
N PRO A 233 8.80 -3.28 -1.55
CA PRO A 233 8.01 -4.35 -0.93
C PRO A 233 7.27 -3.88 0.31
N THR A 234 6.11 -4.51 0.57
CA THR A 234 5.21 -4.02 1.63
C THR A 234 5.64 -4.40 3.05
N SER A 235 6.62 -5.28 3.20
CA SER A 235 6.92 -5.94 4.49
C SER A 235 8.18 -5.44 5.17
N GLY A 236 9.05 -4.73 4.47
CA GLY A 236 10.34 -4.25 4.99
C GLY A 236 10.82 -2.97 4.32
N GLY A 237 12.04 -2.56 4.66
CA GLY A 237 12.65 -1.32 4.22
C GLY A 237 13.22 -1.33 2.80
N LEU A 238 13.28 -2.48 2.13
CA LEU A 238 13.92 -2.67 0.82
C LEU A 238 13.39 -1.72 -0.25
N VAL A 239 14.30 -1.16 -1.05
CA VAL A 239 14.01 -0.46 -2.30
C VAL A 239 14.71 -1.20 -3.43
N ASN A 240 13.97 -1.74 -4.39
CA ASN A 240 14.54 -2.36 -5.58
C ASN A 240 15.09 -1.31 -6.55
N PRO A 241 16.18 -1.58 -7.26
CA PRO A 241 16.85 -0.60 -8.14
C PRO A 241 16.07 -0.41 -9.47
N ALA A 242 14.92 0.26 -9.43
CA ALA A 242 13.96 0.35 -10.54
C ALA A 242 14.58 0.87 -11.84
N ALA A 243 15.43 1.92 -11.78
CA ALA A 243 16.09 2.48 -12.95
C ALA A 243 17.14 1.51 -13.55
N ALA A 244 17.87 0.77 -12.73
CA ALA A 244 18.82 -0.23 -13.22
C ALA A 244 18.10 -1.40 -13.90
N ILE A 245 16.94 -1.81 -13.38
CA ILE A 245 16.08 -2.81 -14.01
C ILE A 245 15.55 -2.29 -15.35
N GLY A 246 15.07 -1.03 -15.40
CA GLY A 246 14.57 -0.40 -16.61
C GLY A 246 15.65 -0.26 -17.69
N ALA A 247 16.88 0.08 -17.32
CA ALA A 247 18.00 0.13 -18.27
C ALA A 247 18.26 -1.25 -18.94
N VAL A 248 18.13 -2.34 -18.18
CA VAL A 248 18.27 -3.70 -18.71
C VAL A 248 17.07 -4.05 -19.62
N THR A 249 15.84 -3.80 -19.19
CA THR A 249 14.64 -4.13 -19.95
C THR A 249 14.57 -3.36 -21.26
N GLN A 250 14.87 -2.06 -21.25
CA GLN A 250 14.95 -1.23 -22.46
C GLN A 250 16.01 -1.71 -23.45
N LYS A 251 17.22 -2.06 -22.96
CA LYS A 251 18.31 -2.59 -23.77
C LYS A 251 17.90 -3.83 -24.58
N HIS A 252 17.07 -4.67 -24.01
CA HIS A 252 16.61 -5.93 -24.59
C HIS A 252 15.19 -5.87 -25.20
N GLY A 253 14.52 -4.71 -25.10
CA GLY A 253 13.17 -4.50 -25.61
C GLY A 253 12.09 -5.33 -24.93
N ILE A 254 12.30 -5.66 -23.65
CA ILE A 254 11.38 -6.42 -22.81
C ILE A 254 10.45 -5.45 -22.08
N PRO A 255 9.13 -5.64 -22.11
CA PRO A 255 8.18 -4.82 -21.35
C PRO A 255 8.45 -4.86 -19.85
N TYR A 256 8.31 -3.70 -19.19
CA TYR A 256 8.54 -3.51 -17.76
C TYR A 256 7.32 -2.95 -17.05
N LEU A 257 6.72 -3.74 -16.15
CA LEU A 257 5.62 -3.36 -15.26
C LEU A 257 6.15 -3.15 -13.83
N LEU A 258 6.01 -1.93 -13.30
CA LEU A 258 6.46 -1.56 -11.97
C LEU A 258 5.27 -1.39 -11.00
N ASP A 259 5.27 -2.11 -9.89
CA ASP A 259 4.35 -1.85 -8.77
C ASP A 259 4.98 -0.81 -7.83
N ALA A 260 4.54 0.44 -7.95
CA ALA A 260 5.01 1.60 -7.19
C ALA A 260 4.07 1.98 -6.03
N CYS A 261 3.22 1.05 -5.58
CA CYS A 261 2.21 1.31 -4.54
C CYS A 261 2.77 1.77 -3.19
N GLN A 262 4.03 1.50 -2.89
CA GLN A 262 4.68 1.95 -1.67
C GLN A 262 5.64 3.12 -1.93
N SER A 263 6.12 3.30 -3.15
CA SER A 263 7.09 4.35 -3.49
C SER A 263 6.45 5.71 -3.78
N VAL A 264 5.36 5.75 -4.55
CA VAL A 264 4.70 7.03 -4.89
C VAL A 264 4.15 7.71 -3.64
N GLY A 265 4.54 8.99 -3.48
CA GLY A 265 4.24 9.80 -2.29
C GLY A 265 5.21 9.62 -1.13
N GLN A 266 6.09 8.62 -1.19
CA GLN A 266 7.16 8.41 -0.22
C GLN A 266 8.51 8.91 -0.73
N MET A 267 8.82 8.62 -1.98
CA MET A 267 10.07 8.92 -2.65
C MET A 267 9.81 9.45 -4.06
N PRO A 268 10.77 10.16 -4.68
CA PRO A 268 10.68 10.53 -6.09
C PRO A 268 10.52 9.29 -6.98
N VAL A 269 9.60 9.38 -7.94
CA VAL A 269 9.34 8.33 -8.92
C VAL A 269 9.19 9.00 -10.28
N ASP A 270 10.22 8.93 -11.09
CA ASP A 270 10.30 9.47 -12.44
C ASP A 270 10.26 8.33 -13.45
N VAL A 271 9.17 8.24 -14.23
CA VAL A 271 8.98 7.13 -15.16
C VAL A 271 9.91 7.19 -16.35
N GLU A 272 10.38 8.38 -16.75
CA GLU A 272 11.38 8.53 -17.80
C GLU A 272 12.76 8.04 -17.37
N GLU A 273 13.16 8.38 -16.11
CA GLU A 273 14.42 7.90 -15.52
C GLU A 273 14.37 6.39 -15.26
N ILE A 274 13.27 5.89 -14.74
CA ILE A 274 13.06 4.46 -14.48
C ILE A 274 12.98 3.68 -15.78
N GLY A 275 12.34 4.21 -16.82
CA GLY A 275 12.19 3.55 -18.09
C GLY A 275 11.22 2.37 -18.07
N CYS A 276 10.19 2.42 -17.24
CA CYS A 276 9.13 1.41 -17.24
C CYS A 276 8.07 1.73 -18.30
N ASP A 277 7.43 0.69 -18.84
CA ASP A 277 6.34 0.83 -19.80
C ASP A 277 5.00 1.05 -19.08
N LEU A 278 4.83 0.43 -17.91
CA LEU A 278 3.64 0.45 -17.08
C LEU A 278 4.03 0.64 -15.61
N LEU A 279 3.31 1.50 -14.90
CA LEU A 279 3.50 1.68 -13.45
C LEU A 279 2.14 1.74 -12.75
N VAL A 280 2.01 1.08 -11.62
CA VAL A 280 0.79 1.11 -10.81
C VAL A 280 1.05 1.72 -9.45
N GLY A 281 0.19 2.65 -9.05
CA GLY A 281 0.24 3.32 -7.75
C GLY A 281 -1.09 3.29 -7.00
N THR A 282 -1.06 3.69 -5.73
CA THR A 282 -2.25 3.75 -4.87
C THR A 282 -2.32 5.03 -4.05
N GLY A 283 -3.50 5.65 -3.99
CA GLY A 283 -3.69 6.90 -3.24
C GLY A 283 -3.55 6.77 -1.73
N ARG A 284 -4.06 5.69 -1.13
CA ARG A 284 -4.27 5.57 0.34
C ARG A 284 -3.03 5.39 1.21
N LYS A 285 -1.89 5.08 0.63
CA LYS A 285 -0.63 4.85 1.37
C LYS A 285 0.14 6.16 1.51
N TYR A 286 1.36 6.21 1.04
CA TYR A 286 2.21 7.39 1.19
C TYR A 286 1.73 8.63 0.44
N LEU A 287 0.87 8.50 -0.56
CA LEU A 287 0.24 9.65 -1.22
C LEU A 287 -0.87 10.30 -0.36
N ARG A 288 -1.31 9.66 0.74
CA ARG A 288 -2.31 10.18 1.70
C ARG A 288 -3.68 10.50 1.10
N GLY A 289 -3.97 9.91 -0.06
CA GLY A 289 -5.25 10.00 -0.75
C GLY A 289 -6.32 9.07 -0.18
N PRO A 290 -7.50 9.03 -0.80
CA PRO A 290 -8.63 8.22 -0.36
C PRO A 290 -8.30 6.72 -0.32
N ARG A 291 -8.89 6.03 0.65
CA ARG A 291 -8.83 4.57 0.74
C ARG A 291 -10.00 3.93 0.02
N GLY A 292 -9.76 2.85 -0.72
CA GLY A 292 -10.81 1.99 -1.26
C GLY A 292 -11.49 1.12 -0.21
N VAL A 293 -12.82 1.00 -0.32
CA VAL A 293 -13.72 0.27 0.60
C VAL A 293 -13.27 0.29 2.06
N GLY A 294 -13.53 1.40 2.71
CA GLY A 294 -13.48 1.53 4.17
C GLY A 294 -14.76 2.22 4.59
N THR A 295 -15.57 1.56 5.41
CA THR A 295 -16.73 2.20 6.03
C THR A 295 -16.20 3.21 7.05
N TYR A 296 -16.23 4.49 6.72
CA TYR A 296 -16.11 5.53 7.72
C TYR A 296 -17.51 5.72 8.32
N ILE A 297 -17.70 5.25 9.54
CA ILE A 297 -18.87 5.60 10.33
C ILE A 297 -18.60 7.01 10.87
N LEU A 298 -19.08 8.02 10.16
CA LEU A 298 -19.15 9.37 10.70
C LEU A 298 -20.37 9.40 11.64
N PHE A 299 -20.16 9.30 12.93
CA PHE A 299 -21.20 9.61 13.92
C PHE A 299 -21.38 11.13 13.96
N LEU A 300 -22.22 11.66 13.09
CA LEU A 300 -22.79 12.98 13.29
C LEU A 300 -23.87 12.82 14.37
N VAL A 301 -23.50 13.08 15.62
CA VAL A 301 -24.44 13.26 16.72
C VAL A 301 -25.17 14.57 16.49
N TRP A 302 -26.17 14.58 15.65
CA TRP A 302 -27.23 15.57 15.71
C TRP A 302 -28.31 15.05 16.64
N ALA A 303 -28.83 15.92 17.48
CA ALA A 303 -29.64 15.63 18.67
C ALA A 303 -30.91 14.74 18.50
N ILE A 304 -31.19 14.22 17.32
CA ILE A 304 -32.33 13.34 17.07
C ILE A 304 -32.05 12.48 15.80
N GLY A 305 -31.23 11.43 15.91
CA GLY A 305 -31.14 10.41 14.87
C GLY A 305 -29.69 10.04 14.48
N LEU A 306 -29.39 8.76 14.58
CA LEU A 306 -28.14 8.16 14.12
C LEU A 306 -28.21 8.11 12.58
N THR A 307 -27.48 8.97 11.88
CA THR A 307 -27.30 8.84 10.43
C THR A 307 -25.95 8.20 10.17
N THR A 308 -25.95 6.97 9.70
CA THR A 308 -24.74 6.27 9.24
C THR A 308 -24.55 6.59 7.78
N CYS A 309 -23.53 7.35 7.44
CA CYS A 309 -23.14 7.59 6.05
C CYS A 309 -22.03 6.60 5.67
N PHE A 310 -22.28 5.78 4.65
CA PHE A 310 -21.29 4.89 4.07
C PHE A 310 -20.61 5.62 2.90
N VAL A 311 -19.36 5.97 3.04
CA VAL A 311 -18.56 6.50 1.94
C VAL A 311 -17.68 5.36 1.42
N SER A 312 -17.98 4.88 0.22
CA SER A 312 -17.14 3.93 -0.50
C SER A 312 -16.21 4.73 -1.41
N THR A 313 -14.90 4.67 -1.16
CA THR A 313 -13.92 5.41 -1.93
C THR A 313 -12.75 4.50 -2.29
N LEU A 314 -12.54 4.30 -3.59
CA LEU A 314 -11.44 3.49 -4.15
C LEU A 314 -10.60 4.39 -5.04
N THR A 315 -9.29 4.40 -4.89
CA THR A 315 -8.39 5.02 -5.87
C THR A 315 -7.08 4.27 -6.01
N GLY A 316 -6.82 3.83 -7.21
CA GLY A 316 -5.55 3.44 -7.76
C GLY A 316 -5.34 4.15 -9.07
N PHE A 317 -4.14 4.20 -9.56
CA PHE A 317 -3.82 4.74 -10.87
C PHE A 317 -2.81 3.85 -11.59
N LEU A 318 -2.79 3.97 -12.89
CA LEU A 318 -1.89 3.31 -13.81
C LEU A 318 -1.24 4.39 -14.68
N TYR A 319 0.07 4.37 -14.80
CA TYR A 319 0.81 4.99 -15.90
C TYR A 319 0.98 3.92 -16.98
N ALA A 320 0.63 4.25 -18.21
CA ALA A 320 0.86 3.43 -19.40
C ALA A 320 1.47 4.31 -20.46
N SER A 321 2.74 4.07 -20.82
CA SER A 321 3.45 4.91 -21.77
C SER A 321 2.75 4.87 -23.14
N ASP A 322 2.58 6.01 -23.76
CA ASP A 322 1.97 6.12 -25.10
C ASP A 322 2.76 5.28 -26.12
N ALA A 323 4.08 5.27 -26.02
CA ALA A 323 4.95 4.47 -26.88
C ALA A 323 4.69 2.95 -26.77
N PHE A 324 4.46 2.45 -25.55
CA PHE A 324 4.11 1.04 -25.33
C PHE A 324 2.72 0.74 -25.88
N VAL A 325 1.74 1.59 -25.55
CA VAL A 325 0.34 1.42 -25.98
C VAL A 325 0.21 1.43 -27.49
N GLU A 326 0.87 2.36 -28.18
CA GLU A 326 0.87 2.45 -29.66
C GLU A 326 1.59 1.27 -30.34
N LYS A 327 2.75 0.87 -29.78
CA LYS A 327 3.56 -0.22 -30.34
C LYS A 327 2.88 -1.58 -30.22
N THR A 328 2.17 -1.84 -29.13
CA THR A 328 1.62 -3.16 -28.81
C THR A 328 0.10 -3.25 -29.01
N ASP A 329 -0.58 -2.12 -29.21
CA ASP A 329 -2.04 -1.99 -29.13
C ASP A 329 -2.58 -2.60 -27.80
N ALA A 330 -1.84 -2.37 -26.71
CA ALA A 330 -2.15 -2.94 -25.41
C ALA A 330 -3.57 -2.59 -24.95
N GLN A 331 -4.34 -3.59 -24.58
CA GLN A 331 -5.72 -3.45 -24.11
C GLN A 331 -5.92 -4.30 -22.86
N PRO A 332 -6.70 -3.84 -21.86
CA PRO A 332 -7.06 -4.69 -20.73
C PRO A 332 -7.87 -5.90 -21.21
N VAL A 333 -7.91 -6.96 -20.42
CA VAL A 333 -8.68 -8.19 -20.75
C VAL A 333 -10.13 -7.88 -21.14
N MET A 334 -10.72 -6.88 -20.49
CA MET A 334 -12.08 -6.42 -20.78
C MET A 334 -12.12 -4.90 -20.83
N LEU A 335 -12.55 -4.37 -21.95
CA LEU A 335 -12.87 -2.96 -22.14
C LEU A 335 -14.30 -2.68 -21.70
N ASP A 336 -14.55 -1.49 -21.15
CA ASP A 336 -15.90 -1.01 -20.94
C ASP A 336 -16.19 0.23 -21.81
N LEU A 337 -17.35 0.84 -21.59
CA LEU A 337 -17.78 1.96 -22.43
C LEU A 337 -16.99 3.27 -22.18
N HIS A 338 -16.15 3.36 -21.15
CA HIS A 338 -15.22 4.46 -20.97
C HIS A 338 -13.91 4.20 -21.74
N GLY A 339 -13.43 2.96 -21.67
CA GLY A 339 -12.22 2.51 -22.35
C GLY A 339 -12.36 2.24 -23.84
N ALA A 340 -13.60 2.18 -24.38
CA ALA A 340 -13.82 1.96 -25.82
C ALA A 340 -15.15 2.50 -26.29
N ARG A 341 -15.23 2.87 -27.57
CA ARG A 341 -16.47 3.24 -28.25
C ARG A 341 -17.03 2.05 -29.02
N TRP A 342 -18.29 1.70 -28.76
CA TRP A 342 -19.01 0.73 -29.58
C TRP A 342 -19.49 1.37 -30.89
N ASP A 343 -18.90 0.99 -32.02
CA ASP A 343 -19.17 1.61 -33.34
C ASP A 343 -20.34 0.95 -34.06
N SER A 344 -20.44 -0.38 -33.95
CA SER A 344 -21.50 -1.15 -34.63
C SER A 344 -21.70 -2.51 -33.95
N MET A 345 -22.66 -3.33 -34.46
CA MET A 345 -22.92 -4.69 -33.94
C MET A 345 -21.70 -5.62 -33.88
N GLY A 346 -20.65 -5.33 -34.63
CA GLY A 346 -19.47 -6.20 -34.73
C GLY A 346 -18.15 -5.49 -34.51
N THR A 347 -18.15 -4.19 -34.18
CA THR A 347 -16.92 -3.39 -34.11
C THR A 347 -16.93 -2.43 -32.93
N TYR A 348 -15.77 -2.23 -32.35
CA TYR A 348 -15.49 -1.19 -31.34
C TYR A 348 -14.12 -0.55 -31.64
N THR A 349 -13.92 0.65 -31.13
CA THR A 349 -12.65 1.37 -31.19
C THR A 349 -12.17 1.65 -29.77
N PRO A 350 -11.00 1.15 -29.35
CA PRO A 350 -10.42 1.50 -28.05
C PRO A 350 -10.18 2.99 -27.90
N ALA A 351 -10.28 3.52 -26.70
CA ALA A 351 -9.87 4.88 -26.38
C ALA A 351 -8.36 5.06 -26.60
N LEU A 352 -7.94 6.29 -26.81
CA LEU A 352 -6.52 6.63 -26.99
C LEU A 352 -5.80 6.66 -25.63
N GLY A 353 -4.50 6.41 -25.62
CA GLY A 353 -3.62 6.47 -24.47
C GLY A 353 -4.09 5.56 -23.31
N ALA A 354 -3.80 5.97 -22.10
CA ALA A 354 -4.14 5.21 -20.88
C ALA A 354 -5.65 5.16 -20.58
N THR A 355 -6.47 6.02 -21.15
CA THR A 355 -7.94 6.03 -20.94
C THR A 355 -8.59 4.68 -21.22
N ARG A 356 -8.02 3.87 -22.13
CA ARG A 356 -8.51 2.51 -22.42
C ARG A 356 -8.49 1.55 -21.24
N PHE A 357 -7.71 1.86 -20.18
CA PHE A 357 -7.64 1.06 -18.95
C PHE A 357 -8.65 1.51 -17.89
N GLU A 358 -9.39 2.59 -18.12
CA GLU A 358 -10.38 3.10 -17.18
C GLU A 358 -11.73 2.43 -17.34
N GLN A 359 -12.53 2.52 -16.27
CA GLN A 359 -13.92 2.06 -16.22
C GLN A 359 -14.85 3.25 -16.03
N TYR A 360 -16.06 3.15 -16.58
CA TYR A 360 -17.07 4.20 -16.49
C TYR A 360 -17.55 4.41 -15.03
N GLU A 361 -17.80 3.31 -14.30
CA GLU A 361 -18.29 3.37 -12.94
C GLU A 361 -17.13 3.52 -11.95
N VAL A 362 -16.90 4.75 -11.50
CA VAL A 362 -15.87 5.12 -10.52
C VAL A 362 -16.45 6.10 -9.50
N SER A 363 -15.82 6.20 -8.32
CA SER A 363 -16.16 7.23 -7.34
C SER A 363 -15.51 8.56 -7.72
N PHE A 364 -16.28 9.50 -8.24
CA PHE A 364 -15.80 10.83 -8.61
C PHE A 364 -15.28 11.61 -7.40
N ALA A 365 -15.93 11.53 -6.24
CA ALA A 365 -15.46 12.12 -5.01
C ALA A 365 -14.05 11.61 -4.62
N ALA A 366 -13.81 10.30 -4.80
CA ALA A 366 -12.50 9.72 -4.52
C ALA A 366 -11.45 10.13 -5.57
N LYS A 367 -11.85 10.27 -6.83
CA LYS A 367 -11.00 10.77 -7.92
C LYS A 367 -10.54 12.19 -7.64
N VAL A 368 -11.45 13.09 -7.24
CA VAL A 368 -11.11 14.46 -6.81
C VAL A 368 -10.17 14.42 -5.60
N GLY A 369 -10.47 13.63 -4.58
CA GLY A 369 -9.61 13.48 -3.41
C GLY A 369 -8.21 12.95 -3.74
N LEU A 370 -8.06 12.09 -4.75
CA LEU A 370 -6.76 11.62 -5.23
C LEU A 370 -5.95 12.76 -5.86
N GLY A 371 -6.59 13.59 -6.67
CA GLY A 371 -5.94 14.76 -7.28
C GLY A 371 -5.43 15.74 -6.23
N ILE A 372 -6.28 16.10 -5.26
CA ILE A 372 -5.87 16.95 -4.13
C ILE A 372 -4.72 16.33 -3.33
N ALA A 373 -4.69 15.02 -3.16
CA ALA A 373 -3.59 14.35 -2.46
C ALA A 373 -2.27 14.41 -3.25
N ALA A 374 -2.32 14.27 -4.58
CA ALA A 374 -1.15 14.40 -5.44
C ALA A 374 -0.62 15.85 -5.47
N GLU A 375 -1.50 16.83 -5.61
CA GLU A 375 -1.14 18.25 -5.51
C GLU A 375 -0.52 18.58 -4.14
N TYR A 376 -1.11 18.07 -3.06
CA TYR A 376 -0.56 18.27 -1.72
C TYR A 376 0.84 17.67 -1.56
N ALA A 377 1.10 16.50 -2.15
CA ALA A 377 2.43 15.88 -2.13
C ALA A 377 3.45 16.71 -2.92
N LEU A 378 3.06 17.28 -4.07
CA LEU A 378 3.89 18.19 -4.87
C LEU A 378 4.19 19.49 -4.09
N ASP A 379 3.19 20.07 -3.42
CA ASP A 379 3.34 21.29 -2.62
C ASP A 379 4.27 21.11 -1.41
N VAL A 380 4.23 19.94 -0.77
CA VAL A 380 5.16 19.58 0.32
C VAL A 380 6.58 19.39 -0.21
N GLY A 381 6.70 18.86 -1.43
CA GLY A 381 7.96 18.47 -2.07
C GLY A 381 8.34 17.03 -1.76
N VAL A 382 8.36 16.19 -2.80
CA VAL A 382 8.57 14.73 -2.64
C VAL A 382 9.99 14.43 -2.18
N GLU A 383 10.99 15.13 -2.71
CA GLU A 383 12.41 14.97 -2.33
C GLU A 383 12.63 15.29 -0.85
N LYS A 384 12.08 16.42 -0.37
CA LYS A 384 12.17 16.81 1.04
C LYS A 384 11.45 15.83 1.96
N SER A 385 10.31 15.33 1.48
CA SER A 385 9.54 14.30 2.18
C SER A 385 10.34 13.02 2.30
N TRP A 386 11.01 12.62 1.22
CA TRP A 386 11.87 11.44 1.17
C TRP A 386 13.06 11.53 2.13
N GLU A 387 13.80 12.63 2.09
CA GLU A 387 14.93 12.88 3.00
C GLU A 387 14.50 12.74 4.47
N ARG A 388 13.35 13.33 4.82
CA ARG A 388 12.84 13.26 6.19
C ARG A 388 12.35 11.85 6.56
N ILE A 389 11.66 11.16 5.66
CA ILE A 389 11.17 9.78 5.88
C ILE A 389 12.36 8.85 6.11
N GLN A 390 13.40 8.91 5.26
CA GLN A 390 14.61 8.10 5.42
C GLN A 390 15.28 8.37 6.76
N TRP A 391 15.44 9.64 7.12
CA TRP A 391 16.07 10.02 8.38
C TRP A 391 15.29 9.51 9.59
N LEU A 392 13.96 9.70 9.64
CA LEU A 392 13.11 9.19 10.73
C LEU A 392 13.17 7.66 10.84
N ALA A 393 13.10 6.97 9.70
CA ALA A 393 13.18 5.52 9.66
C ALA A 393 14.53 5.01 10.16
N GLU A 394 15.63 5.67 9.77
CA GLU A 394 16.97 5.30 10.20
C GLU A 394 17.19 5.59 11.70
N CYS A 395 16.64 6.69 12.21
CA CYS A 395 16.62 6.96 13.65
C CYS A 395 15.89 5.85 14.42
N ALA A 396 14.72 5.41 13.91
CA ALA A 396 13.96 4.34 14.53
C ALA A 396 14.71 3.00 14.50
N ARG A 397 15.32 2.61 13.34
CA ARG A 397 16.11 1.39 13.21
C ARG A 397 17.25 1.36 14.21
N LYS A 398 18.10 2.40 14.22
CA LYS A 398 19.24 2.49 15.13
C LYS A 398 18.86 2.38 16.60
N ARG A 399 17.71 2.96 16.98
CA ARG A 399 17.22 2.87 18.36
C ARG A 399 16.66 1.50 18.69
N LEU A 400 15.88 0.90 17.80
CA LEU A 400 15.37 -0.47 17.98
C LEU A 400 16.52 -1.48 18.11
N GLU A 401 17.59 -1.33 17.32
CA GLU A 401 18.80 -2.16 17.38
C GLU A 401 19.56 -2.05 18.72
N THR A 402 19.32 -0.98 19.50
CA THR A 402 19.94 -0.83 20.84
C THR A 402 19.15 -1.49 21.96
N ILE A 403 17.95 -1.98 21.66
CA ILE A 403 17.09 -2.65 22.65
C ILE A 403 17.44 -4.14 22.66
N ASP A 404 17.86 -4.66 23.81
CA ASP A 404 18.14 -6.09 23.97
C ASP A 404 16.89 -6.92 23.59
N GLY A 405 17.10 -8.03 22.90
CA GLY A 405 16.02 -8.91 22.44
C GLY A 405 15.17 -8.34 21.29
N VAL A 406 15.60 -7.27 20.62
CA VAL A 406 14.96 -6.74 19.43
C VAL A 406 15.86 -6.97 18.21
N THR A 407 15.30 -7.56 17.16
CA THR A 407 15.99 -7.74 15.87
C THR A 407 15.27 -6.91 14.80
N VAL A 408 16.04 -6.01 14.14
CA VAL A 408 15.58 -5.29 12.94
C VAL A 408 15.93 -6.13 11.71
N TRP A 409 14.94 -6.31 10.85
CA TRP A 409 15.05 -7.24 9.74
C TRP A 409 15.23 -6.57 8.37
N ASP A 410 15.24 -5.27 8.28
CA ASP A 410 15.31 -4.54 7.03
C ASP A 410 16.62 -4.78 6.27
N VAL A 411 16.51 -5.03 4.98
CA VAL A 411 17.62 -5.21 4.03
C VAL A 411 17.61 -4.09 2.98
N GLY A 412 18.63 -4.02 2.14
CA GLY A 412 18.78 -3.06 1.06
C GLY A 412 19.86 -2.02 1.33
N GLU A 413 20.48 -1.51 0.25
CA GLU A 413 21.40 -0.37 0.31
C GLU A 413 20.63 0.91 0.60
N GLU A 414 19.60 1.16 -0.20
CA GLU A 414 18.61 2.19 0.03
C GLU A 414 17.42 1.59 0.78
N ARG A 415 17.02 2.25 1.87
CA ARG A 415 15.92 1.76 2.72
C ARG A 415 14.86 2.83 2.88
N CYS A 416 13.61 2.39 2.77
CA CYS A 416 12.44 3.27 2.84
C CYS A 416 11.92 3.48 4.26
N GLY A 417 10.78 4.17 4.37
CA GLY A 417 10.10 4.47 5.63
C GLY A 417 9.41 3.29 6.32
N ILE A 418 9.48 2.08 5.74
CA ILE A 418 8.95 0.86 6.35
C ILE A 418 10.05 0.22 7.18
N ILE A 419 9.73 -0.15 8.40
CA ILE A 419 10.65 -0.76 9.36
C ILE A 419 10.04 -2.07 9.82
N SER A 420 10.82 -3.16 9.73
CA SER A 420 10.40 -4.47 10.20
C SER A 420 11.27 -4.95 11.35
N PHE A 421 10.65 -5.43 12.42
CA PHE A 421 11.36 -5.93 13.59
C PHE A 421 10.57 -7.00 14.34
N SER A 422 11.28 -7.78 15.17
CA SER A 422 10.71 -8.73 16.12
C SER A 422 11.23 -8.48 17.52
N VAL A 423 10.50 -9.01 18.51
CA VAL A 423 10.92 -9.04 19.93
C VAL A 423 11.04 -10.51 20.32
N ASP A 424 12.20 -10.91 20.83
CA ASP A 424 12.50 -12.31 21.14
C ASP A 424 11.48 -12.88 22.13
N GLY A 425 10.97 -14.06 21.82
CA GLY A 425 10.01 -14.77 22.69
C GLY A 425 8.60 -14.18 22.74
N VAL A 426 8.31 -13.09 21.98
CA VAL A 426 7.00 -12.44 21.95
C VAL A 426 6.36 -12.54 20.57
N ASP A 427 5.13 -13.07 20.49
CA ASP A 427 4.38 -13.15 19.23
C ASP A 427 4.07 -11.75 18.67
N ALA A 428 4.19 -11.59 17.34
CA ALA A 428 3.99 -10.30 16.67
C ALA A 428 2.59 -9.71 16.90
N GLY A 429 1.56 -10.54 17.05
CA GLY A 429 0.22 -10.10 17.39
C GLY A 429 0.13 -9.51 18.79
N ASP A 430 0.87 -10.07 19.77
CA ASP A 430 0.95 -9.56 21.13
C ASP A 430 1.78 -8.26 21.19
N VAL A 431 2.91 -8.18 20.47
CA VAL A 431 3.68 -6.93 20.30
C VAL A 431 2.78 -5.83 19.73
N ARG A 432 2.05 -6.10 18.68
CA ARG A 432 1.12 -5.14 18.05
C ARG A 432 0.04 -4.68 19.03
N LYS A 433 -0.51 -5.60 19.81
CA LYS A 433 -1.54 -5.29 20.81
C LYS A 433 -0.98 -4.37 21.88
N TRP A 434 0.19 -4.71 22.43
CA TRP A 434 0.88 -3.90 23.42
C TRP A 434 1.16 -2.48 22.91
N LEU A 435 1.72 -2.36 21.71
CA LEU A 435 2.01 -1.06 21.10
C LEU A 435 0.73 -0.24 20.90
N GLY A 436 -0.37 -0.88 20.49
CA GLY A 436 -1.68 -0.22 20.38
C GLY A 436 -2.21 0.29 21.73
N GLU A 437 -2.04 -0.47 22.82
CA GLU A 437 -2.39 -0.06 24.17
C GLU A 437 -1.52 1.12 24.68
N HIS A 438 -0.29 1.26 24.11
CA HIS A 438 0.63 2.37 24.41
C HIS A 438 0.53 3.50 23.36
N GLY A 439 -0.54 3.54 22.57
CA GLY A 439 -0.83 4.62 21.63
C GLY A 439 0.08 4.66 20.42
N CYS A 440 0.60 3.51 19.95
CA CYS A 440 1.37 3.35 18.73
C CYS A 440 0.63 2.44 17.74
N ASN A 441 0.18 2.97 16.60
CA ASN A 441 -0.46 2.19 15.54
C ASN A 441 0.60 1.57 14.64
N VAL A 442 0.77 0.26 14.72
CA VAL A 442 1.62 -0.55 13.84
C VAL A 442 0.81 -1.66 13.19
N TRP A 443 1.43 -2.43 12.29
CA TRP A 443 0.82 -3.64 11.72
C TRP A 443 1.78 -4.82 11.84
N THR A 444 1.29 -6.02 11.57
CA THR A 444 2.12 -7.22 11.42
C THR A 444 2.32 -7.55 9.95
N SER A 445 3.42 -8.20 9.62
CA SER A 445 3.68 -8.72 8.29
C SER A 445 4.16 -10.17 8.38
N ASN A 446 3.56 -11.04 7.55
CA ASN A 446 3.96 -12.44 7.50
C ASN A 446 5.17 -12.59 6.59
N VAL A 447 6.32 -12.86 7.17
CA VAL A 447 7.60 -12.98 6.47
C VAL A 447 7.61 -14.16 5.50
N ARG A 448 7.07 -15.31 5.91
CA ARG A 448 7.09 -16.52 5.09
C ARG A 448 6.20 -16.47 3.85
N ARG A 449 5.11 -15.68 3.90
CA ARG A 449 4.14 -15.58 2.79
C ARG A 449 4.47 -14.48 1.81
N ASN A 450 4.96 -13.33 2.31
CA ASN A 450 5.09 -12.10 1.52
C ASN A 450 6.54 -11.73 1.20
N THR A 451 7.51 -12.34 1.90
CA THR A 451 8.92 -11.89 1.89
C THR A 451 9.92 -13.01 2.06
N ARG A 452 9.51 -14.28 1.96
CA ARG A 452 10.48 -15.39 1.97
C ARG A 452 11.65 -15.12 1.05
N ALA A 453 11.41 -14.37 0.02
CA ALA A 453 12.36 -13.93 -0.95
C ALA A 453 13.30 -12.78 -0.49
N GLU A 454 12.87 -11.82 0.35
CA GLU A 454 13.75 -10.80 0.92
C GLU A 454 14.82 -11.43 1.84
N TRP A 455 14.53 -12.60 2.38
CA TRP A 455 15.27 -13.25 3.45
C TRP A 455 16.11 -14.45 2.99
N GLU A 456 15.86 -15.04 1.82
CA GLU A 456 16.63 -16.15 1.27
C GLU A 456 18.08 -15.81 0.95
N GLY A 457 18.49 -14.53 1.04
CA GLY A 457 19.90 -14.11 1.00
C GLY A 457 20.64 -14.29 2.32
N ARG A 458 19.92 -14.53 3.43
CA ARG A 458 20.49 -14.99 4.71
C ARG A 458 20.26 -16.50 4.78
N GLU A 459 21.24 -17.28 5.24
CA GLU A 459 21.04 -18.71 5.52
C GLU A 459 19.74 -18.86 6.33
N GLU A 460 18.87 -19.81 5.94
CA GLU A 460 17.67 -20.15 6.72
C GLU A 460 18.11 -20.44 8.16
N SER A 461 18.08 -19.43 9.01
CA SER A 461 18.21 -19.67 10.44
C SER A 461 16.87 -20.22 10.92
N GLU A 462 16.90 -21.33 11.65
CA GLU A 462 15.71 -21.89 12.33
C GLU A 462 15.02 -20.86 13.24
N ASP A 463 15.69 -19.73 13.51
CA ASP A 463 15.28 -18.64 14.40
C ASP A 463 14.47 -17.51 13.72
N MET A 464 14.19 -17.57 12.40
CA MET A 464 13.43 -16.54 11.72
C MET A 464 11.94 -16.60 12.11
N PRO A 465 11.35 -15.51 12.63
CA PRO A 465 9.95 -15.50 13.03
C PRO A 465 9.03 -15.66 11.81
N GLU A 466 7.85 -16.24 12.01
CA GLU A 466 6.82 -16.33 10.96
C GLU A 466 6.20 -14.98 10.63
N GLU A 467 6.03 -14.14 11.65
CA GLU A 467 5.53 -12.77 11.53
C GLU A 467 6.46 -11.78 12.22
N VAL A 468 6.54 -10.59 11.67
CA VAL A 468 7.26 -9.44 12.23
C VAL A 468 6.33 -8.25 12.43
N ILE A 469 6.73 -7.32 13.28
CA ILE A 469 6.10 -6.01 13.34
C ILE A 469 6.55 -5.20 12.15
N ARG A 470 5.60 -4.53 11.51
CA ARG A 470 5.84 -3.53 10.49
C ARG A 470 5.40 -2.17 11.01
N ALA A 471 6.35 -1.33 11.36
CA ALA A 471 6.15 0.09 11.58
C ALA A 471 6.48 0.84 10.27
N SER A 472 5.80 1.93 10.00
CA SER A 472 6.07 2.75 8.82
C SER A 472 5.88 4.22 9.14
N VAL A 473 6.97 4.98 9.03
CA VAL A 473 7.01 6.42 9.26
C VAL A 473 6.58 7.19 8.01
N HIS A 474 6.14 8.41 8.22
CA HIS A 474 5.85 9.38 7.16
C HIS A 474 6.46 10.74 7.51
N TYR A 475 6.56 11.66 6.55
CA TYR A 475 7.17 12.97 6.77
C TYR A 475 6.51 13.80 7.90
N PHE A 476 5.25 13.56 8.21
CA PHE A 476 4.54 14.25 9.30
C PHE A 476 4.79 13.62 10.68
N ASN A 477 5.43 12.44 10.78
CA ASN A 477 5.78 11.90 12.09
C ASN A 477 6.83 12.80 12.78
N ALA A 478 6.66 12.96 14.08
CA ALA A 478 7.60 13.69 14.93
C ALA A 478 8.60 12.74 15.58
N GLU A 479 9.76 13.27 15.94
CA GLU A 479 10.83 12.49 16.60
C GLU A 479 10.39 11.86 17.92
N TRP A 480 9.59 12.61 18.71
CA TRP A 480 9.05 12.10 19.96
C TRP A 480 8.11 10.89 19.77
N GLU A 481 7.50 10.73 18.60
CA GLU A 481 6.70 9.55 18.28
C GLU A 481 7.61 8.32 18.07
N VAL A 482 8.77 8.50 17.46
CA VAL A 482 9.80 7.45 17.36
C VAL A 482 10.31 7.09 18.76
N ASP A 483 10.55 8.09 19.62
CA ASP A 483 10.92 7.87 21.03
C ASP A 483 9.87 7.05 21.77
N LYS A 484 8.60 7.39 21.59
CA LYS A 484 7.46 6.69 22.17
C LYS A 484 7.38 5.24 21.71
N LEU A 485 7.57 4.99 20.39
CA LEU A 485 7.58 3.63 19.85
C LEU A 485 8.70 2.79 20.47
N CYS A 486 9.92 3.29 20.47
CA CYS A 486 11.08 2.56 21.02
C CYS A 486 10.93 2.30 22.53
N ALA A 487 10.47 3.30 23.30
CA ALA A 487 10.21 3.13 24.72
C ALA A 487 9.12 2.08 25.02
N ALA A 488 8.08 2.03 24.18
CA ALA A 488 7.03 1.01 24.32
C ALA A 488 7.55 -0.40 23.99
N VAL A 489 8.43 -0.53 22.99
CA VAL A 489 9.09 -1.82 22.64
C VAL A 489 10.02 -2.26 23.78
N GLU A 490 10.85 -1.36 24.31
CA GLU A 490 11.74 -1.66 25.45
C GLU A 490 10.94 -2.07 26.70
N GLY A 491 9.83 -1.38 26.97
CA GLY A 491 8.92 -1.72 28.07
C GLY A 491 8.32 -3.12 27.94
N LEU A 492 7.97 -3.53 26.71
CA LEU A 492 7.49 -4.88 26.44
C LEU A 492 8.58 -5.93 26.70
N TRP A 493 9.79 -5.70 26.20
CA TRP A 493 10.92 -6.60 26.41
C TRP A 493 11.20 -6.81 27.90
N ILE A 494 11.27 -5.74 28.68
CA ILE A 494 11.46 -5.80 30.14
C ILE A 494 10.30 -6.58 30.82
N ALA A 495 9.08 -6.40 30.38
CA ALA A 495 7.92 -7.11 30.93
C ALA A 495 7.95 -8.61 30.59
N SER A 496 8.40 -9.01 29.40
CA SER A 496 8.54 -10.41 29.00
C SER A 496 9.57 -11.14 29.86
N LEU A 497 10.74 -10.53 30.12
CA LEU A 497 11.78 -11.11 30.99
C LEU A 497 11.30 -11.35 32.42
N LYS A 498 10.49 -10.46 32.96
CA LYS A 498 9.92 -10.62 34.33
C LYS A 498 8.89 -11.74 34.38
N ALA A 499 8.11 -11.92 33.32
CA ALA A 499 7.15 -13.01 33.22
C ALA A 499 7.85 -14.38 33.24
N ASP A 500 8.99 -14.51 32.56
CA ASP A 500 9.79 -15.73 32.51
C ASP A 500 10.48 -16.05 33.84
N THR A 501 10.86 -15.04 34.62
CA THR A 501 11.49 -15.21 35.94
C THR A 501 10.48 -15.42 37.07
N GLY A 502 9.16 -15.29 36.79
CA GLY A 502 8.10 -15.46 37.83
C GLY A 502 7.99 -14.31 38.79
N GLU A 503 8.63 -13.18 38.56
CA GLU A 503 8.42 -11.95 39.33
C GLU A 503 7.07 -11.32 38.97
N ILE A 504 6.18 -11.23 39.94
CA ILE A 504 4.87 -10.61 39.80
C ILE A 504 5.07 -9.09 39.63
N VAL A 505 4.64 -8.55 38.47
CA VAL A 505 4.60 -7.11 38.17
C VAL A 505 3.32 -6.49 38.76
#